data_016d2abfc9e079589128df7b0f86010c
#
_entry.id   016d2abfc9e079589128df7b0f86010c
#
_cell.length_a   1.000
_cell.length_b   1.000
_cell.length_c   1.000
_cell.angle_alpha   90.00
_cell.angle_beta   90.00
_cell.angle_gamma   90.00
#
_symmetry.space_group_name_H-M   'P 1'
#
loop_
_entity.id
_entity.type
_entity.pdbx_description
1 polymer ?
#
loop_
_entity_poly.entity_id
_entity_poly.type
_entity_poly.pdbx_seq_one_letter_code
_entity_poly.pdbx_strand_id
1 'polypeptide(L)'
;STGYIHDKLSSFTGSFEATKKKYDMTQNIYAIVQKLKRAYEDILRLQFPENEKALFEKVKSDISVLGEWLCIIREIGSLVASGSDIERDNFEKKFELNCDSSELKDSSLHFSYYNHFHEVESILDNIEDDFEQFKRCMISDSHNKIIFLGNQGTGKTAGIVSEIDLMLQDKSFLPVLVQAKDYRKGDSWLSILTRTIGLSTTWSELELFQALENAALLRNRYLNESCDIVVQPKCLICVDGIDEASSWSFWKERIEETQVYECIFPNVKFVFLSRPYVFPRYYDLDYRECFYTLPSSGDVSVNELFDDYIAFYKIDLCGNYWIKEKLSTPMALKLFCDLYGNSSVGNLDKNSLVITKLFQKKINSVEESYRKQEKETNQQSMIKTILVNIATLLTNKNELTFEDIFNESREPIKSHLE
;
A
#
# COMPACT_ATOMS: atom_id res chain seq x y z
N SER A 1 -7.38 -0.43 8.44
CA SER A 1 -6.41 0.26 7.54
C SER A 1 -4.96 0.06 8.00
N THR A 2 -4.70 0.16 9.31
CA THR A 2 -3.33 0.02 9.86
C THR A 2 -2.75 -1.37 9.52
N GLY A 3 -3.47 -2.46 9.79
CA GLY A 3 -3.02 -3.81 9.43
C GLY A 3 -2.78 -3.98 7.93
N TYR A 4 -3.63 -3.42 7.07
CA TYR A 4 -3.43 -3.47 5.62
C TYR A 4 -2.17 -2.72 5.17
N ILE A 5 -1.91 -1.53 5.74
CA ILE A 5 -0.68 -0.78 5.46
C ILE A 5 0.53 -1.56 5.95
N HIS A 6 0.46 -2.13 7.16
CA HIS A 6 1.51 -2.98 7.72
C HIS A 6 1.88 -4.13 6.80
N ASP A 7 0.90 -4.93 6.36
CA ASP A 7 1.13 -6.08 5.49
C ASP A 7 1.80 -5.68 4.16
N LYS A 8 1.31 -4.59 3.56
CA LYS A 8 1.86 -4.11 2.28
C LYS A 8 3.25 -3.51 2.43
N LEU A 9 3.48 -2.70 3.47
CA LEU A 9 4.80 -2.14 3.75
C LEU A 9 5.81 -3.21 4.16
N SER A 10 5.44 -4.16 4.99
CA SER A 10 6.31 -5.26 5.39
C SER A 10 6.78 -6.06 4.17
N SER A 11 5.89 -6.34 3.23
CA SER A 11 6.24 -6.98 1.96
C SER A 11 7.17 -6.08 1.12
N PHE A 12 6.79 -4.83 0.91
CA PHE A 12 7.52 -3.87 0.08
C PHE A 12 8.92 -3.54 0.59
N THR A 13 9.09 -3.44 1.90
CA THR A 13 10.38 -3.10 2.52
C THR A 13 11.26 -4.30 2.78
N GLY A 14 10.73 -5.52 2.63
CA GLY A 14 11.47 -6.75 2.93
C GLY A 14 11.82 -6.87 4.42
N SER A 15 10.86 -6.66 5.31
CA SER A 15 11.05 -6.93 6.75
C SER A 15 11.49 -8.38 6.99
N PHE A 16 12.11 -8.67 8.13
CA PHE A 16 12.55 -10.04 8.46
C PHE A 16 11.39 -11.04 8.35
N GLU A 17 10.21 -10.71 8.87
CA GLU A 17 9.03 -11.55 8.79
C GLU A 17 8.55 -11.75 7.34
N ALA A 18 8.52 -10.67 6.53
CA ALA A 18 8.15 -10.75 5.14
C ALA A 18 9.18 -11.54 4.32
N THR A 19 10.48 -11.33 4.55
CA THR A 19 11.56 -12.07 3.90
C THR A 19 11.50 -13.55 4.29
N LYS A 20 11.27 -13.85 5.57
CA LYS A 20 11.05 -15.22 6.04
C LYS A 20 9.83 -15.85 5.40
N LYS A 21 8.70 -15.14 5.36
CA LYS A 21 7.49 -15.62 4.69
C LYS A 21 7.73 -15.93 3.21
N LYS A 22 8.46 -15.08 2.49
CA LYS A 22 8.85 -15.33 1.09
C LYS A 22 9.74 -16.54 0.95
N TYR A 23 10.72 -16.68 1.84
CA TYR A 23 11.59 -17.85 1.86
C TYR A 23 10.80 -19.14 2.13
N ASP A 24 9.92 -19.12 3.13
CA ASP A 24 9.04 -20.26 3.45
C ASP A 24 8.13 -20.60 2.25
N MET A 25 7.59 -19.60 1.54
CA MET A 25 6.82 -19.80 0.31
C MET A 25 7.66 -20.45 -0.80
N THR A 26 8.91 -19.99 -1.01
CA THR A 26 9.83 -20.63 -1.96
C THR A 26 10.07 -22.10 -1.62
N GLN A 27 10.26 -22.43 -0.37
CA GLN A 27 10.47 -23.81 0.08
C GLN A 27 9.20 -24.66 -0.13
N ASN A 28 8.03 -24.11 0.18
CA ASN A 28 6.75 -24.79 -0.02
C ASN A 28 6.48 -25.08 -1.51
N ILE A 29 6.62 -24.08 -2.37
CA ILE A 29 6.45 -24.26 -3.82
C ILE A 29 7.48 -25.24 -4.37
N TYR A 30 8.74 -25.15 -3.93
CA TYR A 30 9.76 -26.12 -4.32
C TYR A 30 9.35 -27.56 -3.95
N ALA A 31 8.84 -27.77 -2.74
CA ALA A 31 8.36 -29.09 -2.29
C ALA A 31 7.17 -29.59 -3.11
N ILE A 32 6.22 -28.72 -3.44
CA ILE A 32 5.05 -29.06 -4.27
C ILE A 32 5.49 -29.45 -5.68
N VAL A 33 6.32 -28.64 -6.34
CA VAL A 33 6.83 -28.94 -7.69
C VAL A 33 7.67 -30.22 -7.69
N GLN A 34 8.45 -30.45 -6.65
CA GLN A 34 9.23 -31.68 -6.50
C GLN A 34 8.31 -32.92 -6.34
N LYS A 35 7.21 -32.77 -5.59
CA LYS A 35 6.19 -33.82 -5.43
C LYS A 35 5.50 -34.08 -6.78
N LEU A 36 5.09 -33.06 -7.51
CA LEU A 36 4.50 -33.18 -8.83
C LEU A 36 5.45 -33.88 -9.81
N LYS A 37 6.72 -33.50 -9.83
CA LYS A 37 7.72 -34.15 -10.67
C LYS A 37 7.84 -35.64 -10.36
N ARG A 38 7.87 -36.04 -9.10
CA ARG A 38 7.90 -37.45 -8.70
C ARG A 38 6.65 -38.20 -9.16
N ALA A 39 5.49 -37.61 -9.00
CA ALA A 39 4.23 -38.24 -9.47
C ALA A 39 4.26 -38.48 -11.00
N TYR A 40 4.75 -37.52 -11.79
CA TYR A 40 4.96 -37.70 -13.22
C TYR A 40 6.04 -38.77 -13.54
N GLU A 41 7.13 -38.80 -12.76
CA GLU A 41 8.17 -39.86 -12.93
C GLU A 41 7.60 -41.26 -12.62
N ASP A 42 6.69 -41.37 -11.66
CA ASP A 42 6.04 -42.65 -11.35
C ASP A 42 5.08 -43.07 -12.47
N ILE A 43 4.36 -42.11 -13.07
CA ILE A 43 3.58 -42.36 -14.30
C ILE A 43 4.47 -42.90 -15.42
N LEU A 44 5.65 -42.29 -15.67
CA LEU A 44 6.59 -42.76 -16.71
C LEU A 44 7.12 -44.17 -16.51
N ARG A 45 7.11 -44.69 -15.29
CA ARG A 45 7.49 -46.07 -15.00
C ARG A 45 6.44 -47.09 -15.37
N LEU A 46 5.23 -46.64 -15.68
CA LEU A 46 4.13 -47.50 -16.13
C LEU A 46 4.39 -47.97 -17.57
N GLN A 47 3.88 -49.14 -17.91
CA GLN A 47 3.92 -49.63 -19.26
C GLN A 47 2.76 -49.06 -20.07
N PHE A 48 3.04 -48.09 -20.90
CA PHE A 48 2.04 -47.49 -21.77
C PHE A 48 1.76 -48.31 -23.01
N PRO A 49 0.49 -48.51 -23.42
CA PRO A 49 0.13 -49.03 -24.74
C PRO A 49 0.59 -48.08 -25.85
N GLU A 50 0.83 -48.64 -27.07
CA GLU A 50 1.32 -47.83 -28.20
C GLU A 50 0.34 -46.68 -28.58
N ASN A 51 -0.95 -46.85 -28.36
CA ASN A 51 -1.96 -45.84 -28.62
C ASN A 51 -1.87 -44.64 -27.68
N GLU A 52 -1.17 -44.74 -26.55
CA GLU A 52 -0.98 -43.68 -25.55
C GLU A 52 0.41 -43.01 -25.64
N LYS A 53 1.10 -43.23 -26.74
CA LYS A 53 2.47 -42.69 -26.96
C LYS A 53 2.53 -41.16 -26.88
N ALA A 54 1.48 -40.46 -27.34
CA ALA A 54 1.40 -39.01 -27.29
C ALA A 54 1.34 -38.51 -25.84
N LEU A 55 0.56 -39.17 -24.96
CA LEU A 55 0.48 -38.85 -23.55
C LEU A 55 1.83 -39.09 -22.86
N PHE A 56 2.51 -40.19 -23.16
CA PHE A 56 3.85 -40.50 -22.64
C PHE A 56 4.87 -39.40 -22.98
N GLU A 57 4.92 -38.94 -24.22
CA GLU A 57 5.83 -37.87 -24.65
C GLU A 57 5.48 -36.54 -23.99
N LYS A 58 4.21 -36.27 -23.77
CA LYS A 58 3.74 -35.08 -23.02
C LYS A 58 4.19 -35.12 -21.57
N VAL A 59 3.95 -36.19 -20.84
CA VAL A 59 4.42 -36.40 -19.46
C VAL A 59 5.94 -36.22 -19.34
N LYS A 60 6.67 -36.74 -20.34
CA LYS A 60 8.13 -36.58 -20.42
C LYS A 60 8.55 -35.12 -20.63
N SER A 61 7.82 -34.38 -21.47
CA SER A 61 8.01 -32.95 -21.67
C SER A 61 7.77 -32.16 -20.37
N ASP A 62 6.67 -32.49 -19.68
CA ASP A 62 6.32 -31.82 -18.40
C ASP A 62 7.40 -32.02 -17.31
N ILE A 63 7.98 -33.22 -17.23
CA ILE A 63 9.11 -33.49 -16.32
C ILE A 63 10.30 -32.56 -16.60
N SER A 64 10.59 -32.30 -17.88
CA SER A 64 11.65 -31.37 -18.25
C SER A 64 11.36 -29.96 -17.77
N VAL A 65 10.13 -29.48 -18.03
CA VAL A 65 9.66 -28.17 -17.58
C VAL A 65 9.70 -28.04 -16.05
N LEU A 66 9.20 -29.05 -15.33
CA LEU A 66 9.25 -29.07 -13.88
C LEU A 66 10.69 -29.10 -13.33
N GLY A 67 11.63 -29.71 -14.08
CA GLY A 67 13.06 -29.66 -13.76
C GLY A 67 13.62 -28.24 -13.86
N GLU A 68 13.24 -27.49 -14.89
CA GLU A 68 13.61 -26.08 -15.04
C GLU A 68 13.00 -25.21 -13.92
N TRP A 69 11.73 -25.43 -13.59
CA TRP A 69 11.06 -24.74 -12.48
C TRP A 69 11.80 -24.93 -11.16
N LEU A 70 12.17 -26.17 -10.85
CA LEU A 70 12.91 -26.47 -9.60
C LEU A 70 14.23 -25.70 -9.53
N CYS A 71 14.94 -25.55 -10.66
CA CYS A 71 16.17 -24.77 -10.71
C CYS A 71 15.89 -23.28 -10.43
N ILE A 72 14.87 -22.70 -11.09
CA ILE A 72 14.49 -21.30 -10.93
C ILE A 72 14.03 -21.01 -9.50
N ILE A 73 13.13 -21.84 -8.94
CA ILE A 73 12.63 -21.66 -7.57
C ILE A 73 13.76 -21.76 -6.55
N ARG A 74 14.73 -22.65 -6.76
CA ARG A 74 15.90 -22.78 -5.92
C ARG A 74 16.79 -21.54 -5.98
N GLU A 75 17.00 -20.99 -7.16
CA GLU A 75 17.72 -19.73 -7.37
C GLU A 75 17.04 -18.57 -6.64
N ILE A 76 15.74 -18.43 -6.82
CA ILE A 76 14.92 -17.43 -6.10
C ILE A 76 15.05 -17.59 -4.59
N GLY A 77 14.91 -18.81 -4.08
CA GLY A 77 15.07 -19.07 -2.65
C GLY A 77 16.45 -18.65 -2.13
N SER A 78 17.51 -18.83 -2.93
CA SER A 78 18.86 -18.38 -2.63
C SER A 78 18.98 -16.86 -2.60
N LEU A 79 18.38 -16.18 -3.59
CA LEU A 79 18.34 -14.70 -3.65
C LEU A 79 17.56 -14.12 -2.47
N VAL A 80 16.38 -14.66 -2.17
CA VAL A 80 15.60 -14.27 -0.99
C VAL A 80 16.39 -14.44 0.30
N ALA A 81 17.06 -15.59 0.48
CA ALA A 81 17.86 -15.85 1.66
C ALA A 81 19.06 -14.89 1.80
N SER A 82 19.66 -14.47 0.69
CA SER A 82 20.77 -13.51 0.66
C SER A 82 20.33 -12.05 0.73
N GLY A 83 19.02 -11.77 0.73
CA GLY A 83 18.48 -10.41 0.66
C GLY A 83 18.71 -9.70 -0.68
N SER A 84 19.03 -10.46 -1.72
CA SER A 84 19.28 -9.91 -3.07
C SER A 84 17.97 -9.67 -3.80
N ASP A 85 17.94 -8.66 -4.67
CA ASP A 85 16.78 -8.35 -5.50
C ASP A 85 16.55 -9.44 -6.55
N ILE A 86 15.28 -9.68 -6.85
CA ILE A 86 14.84 -10.68 -7.83
C ILE A 86 14.41 -9.95 -9.09
N GLU A 87 15.05 -10.28 -10.22
CA GLU A 87 14.68 -9.69 -11.51
C GLU A 87 13.30 -10.15 -11.98
N ARG A 88 12.42 -9.18 -12.23
CA ARG A 88 11.02 -9.37 -12.64
C ARG A 88 10.87 -10.21 -13.92
N ASP A 89 11.70 -9.92 -14.94
CA ASP A 89 11.60 -10.56 -16.25
C ASP A 89 11.81 -12.08 -16.21
N ASN A 90 12.39 -12.59 -15.14
CA ASN A 90 12.57 -14.03 -14.95
C ASN A 90 11.30 -14.74 -14.48
N PHE A 91 10.26 -14.00 -14.01
CA PHE A 91 9.05 -14.59 -13.44
C PHE A 91 7.89 -14.76 -14.41
N GLU A 92 7.64 -13.76 -15.27
CA GLU A 92 6.37 -13.67 -16.00
C GLU A 92 6.17 -14.69 -17.11
N LYS A 93 7.24 -15.29 -17.63
CA LYS A 93 7.18 -16.15 -18.82
C LYS A 93 7.59 -17.60 -18.61
N LYS A 94 8.03 -18.00 -17.43
CA LYS A 94 8.73 -19.29 -17.25
C LYS A 94 7.90 -20.38 -16.57
N PHE A 95 6.74 -20.08 -16.00
CA PHE A 95 5.94 -21.05 -15.25
C PHE A 95 4.63 -21.38 -15.99
N GLU A 96 4.71 -22.02 -17.15
CA GLU A 96 3.55 -22.54 -17.86
C GLU A 96 3.67 -24.06 -17.97
N LEU A 97 2.72 -24.79 -17.41
CA LEU A 97 2.55 -26.22 -17.66
C LEU A 97 1.59 -26.41 -18.83
N ASN A 98 2.02 -27.20 -19.79
CA ASN A 98 1.22 -27.52 -20.97
C ASN A 98 0.26 -28.70 -20.74
N CYS A 99 0.25 -29.32 -19.55
CA CYS A 99 -0.62 -30.44 -19.22
C CYS A 99 -1.83 -29.97 -18.44
N ASP A 100 -2.98 -30.02 -19.08
CA ASP A 100 -4.26 -29.85 -18.42
C ASP A 100 -4.67 -31.16 -17.72
N SER A 101 -5.12 -31.08 -16.46
CA SER A 101 -5.64 -32.22 -15.72
C SER A 101 -6.79 -32.94 -16.45
N SER A 102 -7.56 -32.21 -17.27
CA SER A 102 -8.64 -32.78 -18.09
C SER A 102 -8.15 -33.83 -19.08
N GLU A 103 -6.97 -33.64 -19.69
CA GLU A 103 -6.39 -34.58 -20.64
C GLU A 103 -5.94 -35.90 -19.99
N LEU A 104 -5.54 -35.83 -18.71
CA LEU A 104 -5.23 -37.02 -17.92
C LEU A 104 -6.51 -37.79 -17.55
N LYS A 105 -7.61 -37.09 -17.30
CA LYS A 105 -8.94 -37.68 -16.98
C LYS A 105 -9.53 -38.43 -18.16
N ASP A 106 -9.35 -37.92 -19.35
CA ASP A 106 -9.88 -38.51 -20.60
C ASP A 106 -9.05 -39.71 -21.14
N SER A 107 -7.91 -40.00 -20.49
CA SER A 107 -7.07 -41.11 -20.88
C SER A 107 -7.70 -42.48 -20.59
N SER A 108 -7.62 -43.41 -21.50
CA SER A 108 -8.07 -44.81 -21.30
C SER A 108 -7.29 -45.52 -20.17
N LEU A 109 -6.15 -44.98 -19.77
CA LEU A 109 -5.30 -45.47 -18.69
C LEU A 109 -5.85 -45.09 -17.29
N HIS A 110 -6.75 -44.14 -17.21
CA HIS A 110 -7.28 -43.64 -15.97
C HIS A 110 -7.79 -44.72 -15.02
N PHE A 111 -8.51 -45.72 -15.56
CA PHE A 111 -9.03 -46.84 -14.75
C PHE A 111 -7.94 -47.80 -14.25
N SER A 112 -6.91 -48.02 -15.02
CA SER A 112 -5.82 -48.96 -14.69
C SER A 112 -4.79 -48.36 -13.69
N TYR A 113 -4.63 -47.05 -13.69
CA TYR A 113 -3.61 -46.33 -12.93
C TYR A 113 -4.15 -45.15 -12.17
N TYR A 114 -5.41 -45.23 -11.76
CA TYR A 114 -6.19 -44.18 -11.11
C TYR A 114 -5.43 -43.45 -10.00
N ASN A 115 -4.73 -44.18 -9.15
CA ASN A 115 -4.03 -43.56 -8.01
C ASN A 115 -2.91 -42.60 -8.45
N HIS A 116 -2.17 -42.94 -9.50
CA HIS A 116 -1.06 -42.11 -10.00
C HIS A 116 -1.58 -40.86 -10.70
N PHE A 117 -2.59 -41.00 -11.53
CA PHE A 117 -3.21 -39.87 -12.21
C PHE A 117 -3.96 -38.96 -11.25
N HIS A 118 -4.66 -39.52 -10.25
CA HIS A 118 -5.34 -38.75 -9.23
C HIS A 118 -4.38 -37.96 -8.36
N GLU A 119 -3.19 -38.47 -8.06
CA GLU A 119 -2.17 -37.71 -7.33
C GLU A 119 -1.71 -36.48 -8.11
N VAL A 120 -1.42 -36.61 -9.40
CA VAL A 120 -1.06 -35.50 -10.29
C VAL A 120 -2.20 -34.49 -10.38
N GLU A 121 -3.43 -34.94 -10.64
CA GLU A 121 -4.62 -34.12 -10.71
C GLU A 121 -4.83 -33.31 -9.42
N SER A 122 -4.80 -33.98 -8.27
CA SER A 122 -4.97 -33.32 -6.96
C SER A 122 -3.91 -32.24 -6.70
N ILE A 123 -2.69 -32.43 -7.18
CA ILE A 123 -1.62 -31.43 -7.04
C ILE A 123 -1.87 -30.27 -8.01
N LEU A 124 -2.25 -30.55 -9.26
CA LEU A 124 -2.51 -29.53 -10.29
C LEU A 124 -3.70 -28.64 -9.91
N ASP A 125 -4.78 -29.19 -9.36
CA ASP A 125 -5.95 -28.43 -8.95
C ASP A 125 -5.65 -27.38 -7.85
N ASN A 126 -4.60 -27.60 -7.06
CA ASN A 126 -4.22 -26.69 -5.95
C ASN A 126 -3.00 -25.81 -6.26
N ILE A 127 -2.21 -26.14 -7.29
CA ILE A 127 -0.94 -25.46 -7.55
C ILE A 127 -1.12 -24.06 -8.15
N GLU A 128 -2.20 -23.82 -8.89
CA GLU A 128 -2.43 -22.56 -9.61
C GLU A 128 -2.58 -21.37 -8.63
N ASP A 129 -3.40 -21.52 -7.61
CA ASP A 129 -3.59 -20.48 -6.59
C ASP A 129 -2.31 -20.22 -5.80
N ASP A 130 -1.57 -21.28 -5.42
CA ASP A 130 -0.30 -21.17 -4.71
C ASP A 130 0.76 -20.48 -5.56
N PHE A 131 0.83 -20.78 -6.88
CA PHE A 131 1.74 -20.13 -7.81
C PHE A 131 1.40 -18.66 -8.05
N GLU A 132 0.13 -18.31 -8.22
CA GLU A 132 -0.29 -16.93 -8.37
C GLU A 132 0.03 -16.11 -7.10
N GLN A 133 -0.18 -16.69 -5.93
CA GLN A 133 0.20 -16.05 -4.68
C GLN A 133 1.71 -15.87 -4.57
N PHE A 134 2.48 -16.90 -4.94
CA PHE A 134 3.94 -16.86 -4.98
C PHE A 134 4.46 -15.78 -5.94
N LYS A 135 3.97 -15.73 -7.18
CA LYS A 135 4.32 -14.68 -8.15
C LYS A 135 4.05 -13.29 -7.58
N ARG A 136 2.85 -13.05 -7.05
CA ARG A 136 2.48 -11.75 -6.46
C ARG A 136 3.41 -11.34 -5.32
N CYS A 137 3.78 -12.28 -4.44
CA CYS A 137 4.73 -12.02 -3.36
C CYS A 137 6.12 -11.66 -3.88
N MET A 138 6.58 -12.29 -4.96
CA MET A 138 7.93 -12.06 -5.50
C MET A 138 8.02 -10.78 -6.34
N ILE A 139 6.95 -10.41 -7.06
CA ILE A 139 6.91 -9.20 -7.91
C ILE A 139 6.77 -7.92 -7.07
N SER A 140 6.16 -7.99 -5.89
CA SER A 140 5.89 -6.79 -5.07
C SER A 140 7.12 -5.99 -4.66
N ASP A 141 8.32 -6.56 -4.72
CA ASP A 141 9.58 -5.93 -4.31
C ASP A 141 10.37 -5.26 -5.43
N SER A 142 9.96 -5.49 -6.68
CA SER A 142 10.70 -4.97 -7.85
C SER A 142 10.64 -3.45 -8.00
N HIS A 143 9.72 -2.78 -7.30
CA HIS A 143 9.56 -1.33 -7.35
C HIS A 143 10.21 -0.63 -6.16
N ASN A 144 10.76 0.57 -6.40
CA ASN A 144 11.26 1.43 -5.33
C ASN A 144 10.17 2.33 -4.73
N LYS A 145 8.94 2.26 -5.22
CA LYS A 145 7.82 3.09 -4.77
C LYS A 145 6.53 2.31 -4.62
N ILE A 146 5.72 2.77 -3.68
CA ILE A 146 4.37 2.28 -3.42
C ILE A 146 3.46 3.48 -3.15
N ILE A 147 2.23 3.44 -3.64
CA ILE A 147 1.28 4.52 -3.54
C ILE A 147 0.00 4.02 -2.87
N PHE A 148 -0.27 4.50 -1.68
CA PHE A 148 -1.50 4.19 -0.96
C PHE A 148 -2.60 5.20 -1.29
N LEU A 149 -3.67 4.71 -1.87
CA LEU A 149 -4.87 5.47 -2.19
C LEU A 149 -5.97 5.19 -1.16
N GLY A 150 -6.52 6.23 -0.59
CA GLY A 150 -7.62 6.05 0.35
C GLY A 150 -8.42 7.33 0.54
N ASN A 151 -9.72 7.19 0.75
CA ASN A 151 -10.60 8.31 1.02
C ASN A 151 -10.21 9.06 2.31
N GLN A 152 -10.76 10.24 2.49
CA GLN A 152 -10.57 10.99 3.72
C GLN A 152 -11.09 10.18 4.93
N GLY A 153 -10.30 10.16 6.01
CA GLY A 153 -10.68 9.44 7.22
C GLY A 153 -10.42 7.92 7.18
N THR A 154 -9.80 7.36 6.13
CA THR A 154 -9.42 5.94 6.09
C THR A 154 -8.21 5.58 6.97
N GLY A 155 -7.62 6.57 7.66
CA GLY A 155 -6.50 6.33 8.56
C GLY A 155 -5.14 6.20 7.88
N LYS A 156 -4.94 6.74 6.66
CA LYS A 156 -3.65 6.72 5.95
C LYS A 156 -2.50 7.25 6.80
N THR A 157 -2.63 8.50 7.24
CA THR A 157 -1.61 9.17 8.06
C THR A 157 -1.37 8.41 9.38
N ALA A 158 -2.44 8.02 10.07
CA ALA A 158 -2.31 7.27 11.33
C ALA A 158 -1.62 5.91 11.10
N GLY A 159 -1.97 5.21 10.01
CA GLY A 159 -1.35 3.94 9.65
C GLY A 159 0.14 4.09 9.37
N ILE A 160 0.55 5.06 8.55
CA ILE A 160 1.98 5.23 8.22
C ILE A 160 2.79 5.70 9.44
N VAL A 161 2.24 6.57 10.29
CA VAL A 161 2.91 7.00 11.52
C VAL A 161 3.11 5.83 12.46
N SER A 162 2.09 4.97 12.65
CA SER A 162 2.21 3.74 13.44
C SER A 162 3.31 2.81 12.91
N GLU A 163 3.40 2.65 11.60
CA GLU A 163 4.46 1.84 10.97
C GLU A 163 5.85 2.45 11.17
N ILE A 164 5.97 3.76 11.02
CA ILE A 164 7.24 4.47 11.28
C ILE A 164 7.68 4.26 12.74
N ASP A 165 6.77 4.34 13.70
CA ASP A 165 7.08 4.10 15.11
C ASP A 165 7.59 2.66 15.34
N LEU A 166 6.95 1.66 14.73
CA LEU A 166 7.41 0.27 14.78
C LEU A 166 8.81 0.12 14.15
N MET A 167 9.03 0.70 12.98
CA MET A 167 10.33 0.67 12.28
C MET A 167 11.45 1.33 13.10
N LEU A 168 11.16 2.41 13.81
CA LEU A 168 12.13 3.07 14.67
C LEU A 168 12.50 2.22 15.89
N GLN A 169 11.54 1.47 16.44
CA GLN A 169 11.78 0.54 17.55
C GLN A 169 12.64 -0.65 17.13
N ASP A 170 12.32 -1.22 15.97
CA ASP A 170 13.04 -2.38 15.40
C ASP A 170 14.44 -2.02 14.86
N LYS A 171 14.70 -0.75 14.58
CA LYS A 171 15.97 -0.23 14.01
C LYS A 171 16.36 -0.82 12.64
N SER A 172 15.49 -1.58 12.01
CA SER A 172 15.72 -2.20 10.69
C SER A 172 15.57 -1.23 9.52
N PHE A 173 14.96 -0.06 9.76
CA PHE A 173 14.68 0.95 8.73
C PHE A 173 15.17 2.33 9.14
N LEU A 174 15.34 3.19 8.13
CA LEU A 174 15.55 4.63 8.29
C LEU A 174 14.32 5.38 7.73
N PRO A 175 13.24 5.51 8.51
CA PRO A 175 12.04 6.19 8.01
C PRO A 175 12.22 7.71 8.04
N VAL A 176 11.77 8.37 6.95
CA VAL A 176 11.67 9.82 6.82
C VAL A 176 10.23 10.16 6.47
N LEU A 177 9.56 10.97 7.29
CA LEU A 177 8.19 11.40 7.03
C LEU A 177 8.17 12.83 6.48
N VAL A 178 7.69 12.98 5.27
CA VAL A 178 7.55 14.25 4.55
C VAL A 178 6.08 14.64 4.51
N GLN A 179 5.74 15.84 4.94
CA GLN A 179 4.40 16.42 4.78
C GLN A 179 4.33 17.18 3.46
N ALA A 180 3.58 16.67 2.49
CA ALA A 180 3.56 17.20 1.12
C ALA A 180 3.16 18.69 1.04
N LYS A 181 2.28 19.13 1.94
CA LYS A 181 1.79 20.52 2.02
C LYS A 181 2.87 21.56 2.35
N ASP A 182 3.99 21.13 2.94
CA ASP A 182 5.06 22.04 3.39
C ASP A 182 6.02 22.43 2.25
N TYR A 183 5.83 21.86 1.06
CA TYR A 183 6.72 22.04 -0.10
C TYR A 183 6.00 22.65 -1.30
N ARG A 184 6.77 23.35 -2.14
CA ARG A 184 6.27 24.17 -3.27
C ARG A 184 6.99 23.82 -4.57
N LYS A 185 6.43 24.28 -5.67
CA LYS A 185 7.04 24.16 -6.98
C LYS A 185 8.46 24.78 -6.95
N GLY A 186 9.43 23.99 -7.39
CA GLY A 186 10.87 24.37 -7.38
C GLY A 186 11.67 23.73 -6.26
N ASP A 187 11.03 23.13 -5.24
CA ASP A 187 11.76 22.32 -4.24
C ASP A 187 12.24 21.01 -4.88
N SER A 188 13.54 20.74 -4.84
CA SER A 188 14.14 19.45 -5.25
C SER A 188 14.04 18.43 -4.12
N TRP A 189 14.27 17.15 -4.41
CA TRP A 189 14.38 16.12 -3.36
C TRP A 189 15.43 16.47 -2.32
N LEU A 190 16.54 17.10 -2.74
CA LEU A 190 17.56 17.60 -1.82
C LEU A 190 16.96 18.59 -0.82
N SER A 191 16.22 19.60 -1.30
CA SER A 191 15.63 20.62 -0.43
C SER A 191 14.53 20.05 0.47
N ILE A 192 13.74 19.10 -0.05
CA ILE A 192 12.70 18.40 0.70
C ILE A 192 13.32 17.62 1.86
N LEU A 193 14.25 16.72 1.56
CA LEU A 193 14.84 15.83 2.54
C LEU A 193 15.70 16.55 3.56
N THR A 194 16.57 17.49 3.11
CA THR A 194 17.41 18.26 4.03
C THR A 194 16.58 19.08 5.01
N ARG A 195 15.49 19.69 4.55
CA ARG A 195 14.57 20.44 5.42
C ARG A 195 13.81 19.53 6.39
N THR A 196 13.32 18.38 5.91
CA THR A 196 12.60 17.39 6.73
C THR A 196 13.50 16.83 7.84
N ILE A 197 14.75 16.47 7.49
CA ILE A 197 15.70 15.84 8.42
C ILE A 197 16.41 16.89 9.30
N GLY A 198 16.34 18.17 8.93
CA GLY A 198 17.04 19.26 9.62
C GLY A 198 18.54 19.28 9.33
N LEU A 199 18.94 18.82 8.13
CA LEU A 199 20.35 18.82 7.71
C LEU A 199 20.70 20.12 7.01
N SER A 200 21.89 20.68 7.35
CA SER A 200 22.54 21.70 6.55
C SER A 200 23.69 21.05 5.79
N THR A 201 23.60 21.02 4.48
CA THR A 201 24.60 20.35 3.65
C THR A 201 24.87 21.14 2.37
N THR A 202 26.07 20.97 1.82
CA THR A 202 26.46 21.42 0.50
C THR A 202 26.41 20.30 -0.54
N TRP A 203 25.85 19.17 -0.17
CA TRP A 203 25.74 18.00 -1.05
C TRP A 203 24.85 18.28 -2.26
N SER A 204 25.14 17.59 -3.34
CA SER A 204 24.21 17.42 -4.43
C SER A 204 23.10 16.43 -4.03
N GLU A 205 22.05 16.38 -4.82
CA GLU A 205 20.95 15.44 -4.59
C GLU A 205 21.41 13.97 -4.65
N LEU A 206 22.29 13.65 -5.61
CA LEU A 206 22.88 12.31 -5.73
C LEU A 206 23.73 11.93 -4.52
N GLU A 207 24.52 12.86 -3.98
CA GLU A 207 25.32 12.62 -2.77
C GLU A 207 24.42 12.37 -1.56
N LEU A 208 23.30 13.07 -1.45
CA LEU A 208 22.31 12.81 -0.38
C LEU A 208 21.72 11.41 -0.50
N PHE A 209 21.26 11.01 -1.70
CA PHE A 209 20.74 9.67 -1.91
C PHE A 209 21.79 8.58 -1.69
N GLN A 210 23.04 8.81 -2.11
CA GLN A 210 24.15 7.90 -1.82
C GLN A 210 24.42 7.78 -0.31
N ALA A 211 24.28 8.88 0.43
CA ALA A 211 24.42 8.85 1.88
C ALA A 211 23.29 8.05 2.56
N LEU A 212 22.04 8.19 2.09
CA LEU A 212 20.89 7.40 2.57
C LEU A 212 21.06 5.91 2.25
N GLU A 213 21.48 5.57 1.05
CA GLU A 213 21.82 4.20 0.63
C GLU A 213 22.90 3.59 1.52
N ASN A 214 24.02 4.33 1.71
CA ASN A 214 25.11 3.90 2.57
C ASN A 214 24.66 3.73 4.03
N ALA A 215 23.81 4.61 4.55
CA ALA A 215 23.29 4.51 5.89
C ALA A 215 22.41 3.26 6.07
N ALA A 216 21.60 2.92 5.06
CA ALA A 216 20.83 1.67 5.05
C ALA A 216 21.75 0.46 5.07
N LEU A 217 22.79 0.44 4.21
CA LEU A 217 23.77 -0.65 4.13
C LEU A 217 24.61 -0.80 5.39
N LEU A 218 25.01 0.29 6.03
CA LEU A 218 25.78 0.25 7.28
C LEU A 218 24.99 -0.38 8.43
N ARG A 219 23.69 -0.13 8.52
CA ARG A 219 22.84 -0.79 9.52
C ARG A 219 22.82 -2.30 9.37
N ASN A 220 22.93 -2.82 8.15
CA ASN A 220 22.94 -4.24 7.86
C ASN A 220 24.07 -4.98 8.60
N ARG A 221 25.24 -4.36 8.75
CA ARG A 221 26.38 -4.97 9.42
C ARG A 221 26.15 -5.25 10.89
N TYR A 222 25.23 -4.54 11.54
CA TYR A 222 24.95 -4.67 12.96
C TYR A 222 23.83 -5.67 13.29
N LEU A 223 22.99 -6.03 12.28
CA LEU A 223 21.79 -6.84 12.51
C LEU A 223 21.96 -8.34 12.19
N ASN A 224 22.98 -8.72 11.41
CA ASN A 224 23.05 -10.05 10.79
C ASN A 224 24.02 -11.04 11.44
N GLU A 225 24.33 -10.93 12.74
CA GLU A 225 25.30 -11.86 13.38
C GLU A 225 24.77 -13.29 13.64
N SER A 226 23.49 -13.59 13.38
CA SER A 226 22.93 -14.89 13.82
C SER A 226 21.76 -15.47 13.00
N CYS A 227 21.49 -15.04 11.78
CA CYS A 227 20.35 -15.53 11.01
C CYS A 227 20.73 -16.08 9.63
N ASP A 228 20.11 -17.22 9.24
CA ASP A 228 20.23 -17.82 7.91
C ASP A 228 19.60 -16.95 6.79
N ILE A 229 18.81 -15.94 7.17
CA ILE A 229 18.15 -15.00 6.27
C ILE A 229 18.72 -13.61 6.52
N VAL A 230 19.32 -13.03 5.48
CA VAL A 230 19.89 -11.69 5.53
C VAL A 230 18.80 -10.68 5.18
N VAL A 231 18.45 -9.80 6.12
CA VAL A 231 17.58 -8.65 5.88
C VAL A 231 18.43 -7.42 5.61
N GLN A 232 18.24 -6.78 4.47
CA GLN A 232 18.89 -5.52 4.18
C GLN A 232 18.00 -4.36 4.66
N PRO A 233 18.45 -3.54 5.63
CA PRO A 233 17.73 -2.34 6.03
C PRO A 233 17.46 -1.42 4.85
N LYS A 234 16.30 -0.79 4.85
CA LYS A 234 15.89 0.14 3.81
C LYS A 234 15.77 1.56 4.39
N CYS A 235 16.07 2.56 3.58
CA CYS A 235 15.66 3.93 3.84
C CYS A 235 14.26 4.11 3.25
N LEU A 236 13.28 4.51 4.07
CA LEU A 236 11.89 4.64 3.66
C LEU A 236 11.47 6.11 3.71
N ILE A 237 11.28 6.71 2.55
CA ILE A 237 10.81 8.09 2.41
C ILE A 237 9.28 8.06 2.24
N CYS A 238 8.56 8.45 3.30
CA CYS A 238 7.10 8.49 3.31
C CYS A 238 6.62 9.93 3.05
N VAL A 239 5.83 10.13 2.00
CA VAL A 239 5.23 11.43 1.64
C VAL A 239 3.74 11.38 1.90
N ASP A 240 3.28 12.11 2.91
CA ASP A 240 1.85 12.15 3.28
C ASP A 240 1.15 13.38 2.72
N GLY A 241 -0.08 13.18 2.23
CA GLY A 241 -0.98 14.24 1.83
C GLY A 241 -0.63 14.92 0.51
N ILE A 242 -0.25 14.16 -0.53
CA ILE A 242 0.05 14.72 -1.86
C ILE A 242 -1.14 15.53 -2.40
N ASP A 243 -2.35 15.08 -2.13
CA ASP A 243 -3.60 15.76 -2.52
C ASP A 243 -3.89 17.03 -1.72
N GLU A 244 -3.19 17.26 -0.62
CA GLU A 244 -3.29 18.46 0.21
C GLU A 244 -2.24 19.52 -0.16
N ALA A 245 -1.32 19.19 -1.06
CA ALA A 245 -0.29 20.10 -1.53
C ALA A 245 -0.88 21.18 -2.45
N SER A 246 -0.33 22.39 -2.37
CA SER A 246 -0.73 23.52 -3.21
C SER A 246 -0.50 23.28 -4.71
N SER A 247 0.39 22.37 -5.06
CA SER A 247 0.69 21.96 -6.44
C SER A 247 0.98 20.46 -6.51
N TRP A 248 -0.05 19.69 -6.85
CA TRP A 248 0.12 18.25 -7.02
C TRP A 248 0.84 17.88 -8.34
N SER A 249 0.85 18.75 -9.37
CA SER A 249 1.71 18.56 -10.56
C SER A 249 3.20 18.54 -10.19
N PHE A 250 3.61 19.31 -9.20
CA PHE A 250 4.94 19.24 -8.62
C PHE A 250 5.25 17.85 -8.05
N TRP A 251 4.33 17.25 -7.31
CA TRP A 251 4.52 15.91 -6.76
C TRP A 251 4.51 14.83 -7.83
N LYS A 252 3.80 15.02 -8.95
CA LYS A 252 3.90 14.13 -10.11
C LYS A 252 5.36 14.07 -10.61
N GLU A 253 5.98 15.23 -10.85
CA GLU A 253 7.39 15.31 -11.27
C GLU A 253 8.31 14.62 -10.26
N ARG A 254 8.09 14.83 -8.96
CA ARG A 254 8.91 14.20 -7.89
C ARG A 254 8.76 12.68 -7.86
N ILE A 255 7.57 12.15 -8.10
CA ILE A 255 7.32 10.71 -8.18
C ILE A 255 7.97 10.11 -9.44
N GLU A 256 7.88 10.79 -10.58
CA GLU A 256 8.54 10.36 -11.83
C GLU A 256 10.06 10.30 -11.66
N GLU A 257 10.67 11.27 -11.00
CA GLU A 257 12.11 11.28 -10.71
C GLU A 257 12.57 10.06 -9.89
N THR A 258 11.71 9.49 -9.05
CA THR A 258 12.08 8.30 -8.27
C THR A 258 12.45 7.10 -9.14
N GLN A 259 12.01 7.04 -10.40
CA GLN A 259 12.40 5.98 -11.33
C GLN A 259 13.90 5.98 -11.62
N VAL A 260 14.51 7.17 -11.69
CA VAL A 260 15.95 7.30 -11.93
C VAL A 260 16.74 6.68 -10.77
N TYR A 261 16.20 6.78 -9.55
CA TYR A 261 16.87 6.27 -8.36
C TYR A 261 16.71 4.77 -8.15
N GLU A 262 15.71 4.13 -8.80
CA GLU A 262 15.39 2.72 -8.64
C GLU A 262 16.58 1.79 -8.92
N CYS A 263 17.32 2.07 -10.00
CA CYS A 263 18.49 1.29 -10.36
C CYS A 263 19.76 1.67 -9.61
N ILE A 264 19.84 2.92 -9.09
CA ILE A 264 21.06 3.47 -8.51
C ILE A 264 21.10 3.24 -6.99
N PHE A 265 19.93 3.33 -6.33
CA PHE A 265 19.78 3.29 -4.87
C PHE A 265 18.69 2.29 -4.47
N PRO A 266 18.92 0.97 -4.61
CA PRO A 266 17.90 -0.06 -4.40
C PRO A 266 17.41 -0.15 -2.95
N ASN A 267 18.18 0.35 -1.98
CA ASN A 267 17.78 0.38 -0.58
C ASN A 267 17.04 1.67 -0.18
N VAL A 268 16.82 2.60 -1.10
CA VAL A 268 15.97 3.78 -0.89
C VAL A 268 14.61 3.54 -1.51
N LYS A 269 13.59 3.42 -0.66
CA LYS A 269 12.20 3.14 -1.06
C LYS A 269 11.31 4.34 -0.76
N PHE A 270 10.25 4.50 -1.56
CA PHE A 270 9.33 5.62 -1.45
C PHE A 270 7.91 5.14 -1.19
N VAL A 271 7.23 5.80 -0.27
CA VAL A 271 5.81 5.58 0.03
C VAL A 271 5.07 6.89 -0.14
N PHE A 272 4.06 6.89 -0.98
CA PHE A 272 3.22 8.05 -1.22
C PHE A 272 1.80 7.81 -0.75
N LEU A 273 1.21 8.78 -0.06
CA LEU A 273 -0.16 8.71 0.42
C LEU A 273 -1.00 9.79 -0.24
N SER A 274 -2.11 9.38 -0.86
CA SER A 274 -3.01 10.30 -1.56
C SER A 274 -4.46 9.86 -1.49
N ARG A 275 -5.36 10.74 -1.92
CA ARG A 275 -6.76 10.38 -2.17
C ARG A 275 -6.93 9.87 -3.61
N PRO A 276 -7.88 8.95 -3.85
CA PRO A 276 -8.02 8.29 -5.15
C PRO A 276 -8.31 9.25 -6.31
N TYR A 277 -9.03 10.35 -6.06
CA TYR A 277 -9.46 11.27 -7.11
C TYR A 277 -8.34 12.11 -7.74
N VAL A 278 -7.16 12.17 -7.09
CA VAL A 278 -5.99 12.90 -7.59
C VAL A 278 -5.26 12.07 -8.65
N PHE A 279 -5.17 10.77 -8.45
CA PHE A 279 -4.33 9.88 -9.24
C PHE A 279 -4.82 9.57 -10.66
N PRO A 280 -6.10 9.28 -10.94
CA PRO A 280 -6.55 8.92 -12.28
C PRO A 280 -6.34 10.02 -13.34
N ARG A 281 -6.23 11.27 -12.88
CA ARG A 281 -6.07 12.43 -13.76
C ARG A 281 -4.65 12.72 -14.16
N TYR A 282 -3.67 12.17 -13.45
CA TYR A 282 -2.29 12.66 -13.46
C TYR A 282 -1.22 11.61 -13.64
N TYR A 283 -1.58 10.32 -13.52
CA TYR A 283 -0.65 9.22 -13.67
C TYR A 283 -1.09 8.34 -14.84
N ASP A 284 -0.19 8.19 -15.81
CA ASP A 284 -0.35 7.22 -16.86
C ASP A 284 -0.44 5.80 -16.28
N LEU A 285 -1.03 4.90 -17.07
CA LEU A 285 -1.39 3.55 -16.67
C LEU A 285 -0.22 2.68 -16.23
N ASP A 286 1.02 3.08 -16.55
CA ASP A 286 2.25 2.33 -16.30
C ASP A 286 2.59 2.15 -14.81
N TYR A 287 1.97 2.94 -13.92
CA TYR A 287 2.20 2.84 -12.48
C TYR A 287 1.14 2.06 -11.70
N ARG A 288 0.16 1.44 -12.36
CA ARG A 288 -0.95 0.75 -11.68
C ARG A 288 -0.51 -0.33 -10.71
N GLU A 289 0.60 -0.97 -10.96
CA GLU A 289 1.15 -2.03 -10.13
C GLU A 289 1.66 -1.54 -8.77
N CYS A 290 1.97 -0.25 -8.67
CA CYS A 290 2.40 0.39 -7.43
C CYS A 290 1.24 0.95 -6.59
N PHE A 291 -0.02 0.86 -7.09
CA PHE A 291 -1.18 1.42 -6.40
C PHE A 291 -1.86 0.40 -5.51
N TYR A 292 -2.05 0.79 -4.25
CA TYR A 292 -2.81 0.02 -3.27
C TYR A 292 -3.97 0.85 -2.73
N THR A 293 -5.17 0.45 -3.05
CA THR A 293 -6.37 1.11 -2.53
C THR A 293 -6.66 0.58 -1.14
N LEU A 294 -6.67 1.48 -0.16
CA LEU A 294 -7.07 1.14 1.19
C LEU A 294 -8.56 0.77 1.22
N PRO A 295 -8.92 -0.30 1.93
CA PRO A 295 -10.32 -0.66 2.09
C PRO A 295 -11.10 0.51 2.69
N SER A 296 -12.30 0.73 2.19
CA SER A 296 -13.21 1.72 2.76
C SER A 296 -13.47 1.36 4.22
N SER A 297 -13.60 2.35 5.07
CA SER A 297 -13.69 2.23 6.54
C SER A 297 -14.83 1.34 7.08
N GLY A 298 -15.56 0.63 6.22
CA GLY A 298 -16.56 -0.37 6.63
C GLY A 298 -15.97 -1.62 7.29
N ASP A 299 -14.69 -1.88 7.10
CA ASP A 299 -14.03 -3.09 7.62
C ASP A 299 -13.33 -2.88 8.97
N VAL A 300 -13.06 -1.64 9.38
CA VAL A 300 -12.54 -1.35 10.72
C VAL A 300 -13.73 -1.04 11.62
N SER A 301 -13.96 -1.90 12.59
CA SER A 301 -15.00 -1.67 13.60
C SER A 301 -14.71 -0.34 14.32
N VAL A 302 -15.51 0.68 14.02
CA VAL A 302 -15.49 1.96 14.77
C VAL A 302 -15.67 1.69 16.25
N ASN A 303 -16.29 0.57 16.60
CA ASN A 303 -16.49 0.11 17.96
C ASN A 303 -15.17 -0.12 18.72
N GLU A 304 -14.12 -0.55 18.06
CA GLU A 304 -12.80 -0.76 18.68
C GLU A 304 -12.08 0.56 18.93
N LEU A 305 -12.22 1.51 18.00
CA LEU A 305 -11.59 2.83 18.09
C LEU A 305 -12.33 3.81 18.99
N PHE A 306 -13.62 3.57 19.23
CA PHE A 306 -14.48 4.53 19.92
C PHE A 306 -14.01 4.83 21.33
N ASP A 307 -13.76 3.80 22.11
CA ASP A 307 -13.41 3.91 23.51
C ASP A 307 -12.04 4.60 23.69
N ASP A 308 -11.08 4.29 22.80
CA ASP A 308 -9.75 4.92 22.76
C ASP A 308 -9.84 6.41 22.42
N TYR A 309 -10.66 6.77 21.40
CA TYR A 309 -10.86 8.17 21.01
C TYR A 309 -11.54 8.97 22.13
N ILE A 310 -12.58 8.43 22.74
CA ILE A 310 -13.28 9.06 23.85
C ILE A 310 -12.33 9.31 25.04
N ALA A 311 -11.50 8.32 25.38
CA ALA A 311 -10.49 8.43 26.42
C ALA A 311 -9.41 9.48 26.08
N PHE A 312 -8.86 9.43 24.86
CA PHE A 312 -7.83 10.35 24.39
C PHE A 312 -8.31 11.81 24.41
N TYR A 313 -9.52 12.06 23.89
CA TYR A 313 -10.12 13.40 23.88
C TYR A 313 -10.77 13.81 25.20
N LYS A 314 -10.72 12.95 26.22
CA LYS A 314 -11.26 13.19 27.57
C LYS A 314 -12.73 13.64 27.54
N ILE A 315 -13.56 12.89 26.79
CA ILE A 315 -14.98 13.18 26.67
C ILE A 315 -15.74 12.37 27.69
N ASP A 316 -16.54 13.06 28.51
CA ASP A 316 -17.47 12.39 29.41
C ASP A 316 -18.82 12.17 28.71
N LEU A 317 -19.14 10.94 28.44
CA LEU A 317 -20.38 10.54 27.74
C LEU A 317 -21.63 10.65 28.63
N CYS A 318 -21.48 10.79 29.94
CA CYS A 318 -22.61 10.84 30.90
C CYS A 318 -23.63 9.70 30.72
N GLY A 319 -23.16 8.49 30.36
CA GLY A 319 -24.03 7.34 30.15
C GLY A 319 -24.70 7.27 28.76
N ASN A 320 -24.41 8.18 27.86
CA ASN A 320 -24.98 8.23 26.52
C ASN A 320 -24.29 7.26 25.54
N TYR A 321 -24.25 5.96 25.86
CA TYR A 321 -23.58 4.94 25.02
C TYR A 321 -24.19 4.77 23.62
N TRP A 322 -25.44 5.23 23.38
CA TRP A 322 -26.04 5.29 22.06
C TRP A 322 -25.28 6.13 21.04
N ILE A 323 -24.37 7.00 21.49
CA ILE A 323 -23.47 7.80 20.67
C ILE A 323 -22.58 6.91 19.81
N LYS A 324 -22.11 5.80 20.38
CA LYS A 324 -21.27 4.79 19.69
C LYS A 324 -21.96 4.25 18.42
N GLU A 325 -23.24 3.93 18.51
CA GLU A 325 -24.02 3.40 17.38
C GLU A 325 -24.23 4.44 16.25
N LYS A 326 -24.24 5.73 16.60
CA LYS A 326 -24.48 6.81 15.63
C LYS A 326 -23.22 7.29 14.93
N LEU A 327 -22.07 7.10 15.52
CA LEU A 327 -20.78 7.48 14.95
C LEU A 327 -20.16 6.30 14.18
N SER A 328 -20.87 5.81 13.16
CA SER A 328 -20.52 4.59 12.42
C SER A 328 -19.28 4.71 11.51
N THR A 329 -18.67 5.89 11.38
CA THR A 329 -17.48 6.09 10.56
C THR A 329 -16.37 6.77 11.37
N PRO A 330 -15.08 6.43 11.14
CA PRO A 330 -13.95 7.08 11.81
C PRO A 330 -13.96 8.60 11.65
N MET A 331 -14.45 9.11 10.52
CA MET A 331 -14.58 10.55 10.28
C MET A 331 -15.63 11.19 11.17
N ALA A 332 -16.81 10.55 11.34
CA ALA A 332 -17.85 11.06 12.23
C ALA A 332 -17.37 11.04 13.68
N LEU A 333 -16.69 9.96 14.09
CA LEU A 333 -16.07 9.86 15.42
C LEU A 333 -15.04 10.99 15.64
N LYS A 334 -14.14 11.20 14.68
CA LYS A 334 -13.14 12.27 14.79
C LYS A 334 -13.79 13.65 14.86
N LEU A 335 -14.75 13.97 14.00
CA LEU A 335 -15.48 15.23 14.03
C LEU A 335 -16.18 15.45 15.39
N PHE A 336 -16.78 14.40 15.91
CA PHE A 336 -17.39 14.43 17.24
C PHE A 336 -16.35 14.75 18.31
N CYS A 337 -15.23 14.03 18.31
CA CYS A 337 -14.17 14.24 19.29
C CYS A 337 -13.52 15.62 19.19
N ASP A 338 -13.30 16.14 17.97
CA ASP A 338 -12.79 17.50 17.76
C ASP A 338 -13.74 18.59 18.28
N LEU A 339 -15.05 18.33 18.23
CA LEU A 339 -16.07 19.29 18.68
C LEU A 339 -16.36 19.25 20.18
N TYR A 340 -16.19 18.08 20.78
CA TYR A 340 -16.59 17.82 22.18
C TYR A 340 -15.42 17.41 23.08
N GLY A 341 -14.19 17.52 22.60
CA GLY A 341 -13.00 17.21 23.40
C GLY A 341 -12.95 18.02 24.68
N ASN A 342 -12.54 17.38 25.79
CA ASN A 342 -12.49 17.94 27.12
C ASN A 342 -13.85 18.45 27.65
N SER A 343 -14.96 17.86 27.21
CA SER A 343 -16.30 18.26 27.63
C SER A 343 -17.18 17.09 28.02
N SER A 344 -18.27 17.39 28.73
CA SER A 344 -19.31 16.43 29.07
C SER A 344 -20.49 16.58 28.10
N VAL A 345 -21.01 15.44 27.58
CA VAL A 345 -22.05 15.41 26.55
C VAL A 345 -23.40 14.89 27.08
N GLY A 346 -23.68 15.11 28.37
CA GLY A 346 -24.88 14.60 29.01
C GLY A 346 -26.21 15.05 28.39
N ASN A 347 -26.25 16.24 27.79
CA ASN A 347 -27.46 16.84 27.21
C ASN A 347 -27.51 16.81 25.67
N LEU A 348 -26.80 15.88 25.03
CA LEU A 348 -26.82 15.75 23.58
C LEU A 348 -28.13 15.14 23.10
N ASP A 349 -28.85 15.87 22.23
CA ASP A 349 -29.96 15.34 21.47
C ASP A 349 -29.48 14.39 20.36
N LYS A 350 -30.16 13.27 20.20
CA LYS A 350 -29.87 12.26 19.14
C LYS A 350 -29.78 12.87 17.75
N ASN A 351 -30.57 13.91 17.46
CA ASN A 351 -30.54 14.62 16.20
C ASN A 351 -29.30 15.51 16.02
N SER A 352 -28.56 15.82 17.08
CA SER A 352 -27.37 16.65 17.01
C SER A 352 -26.15 15.89 16.47
N LEU A 353 -26.18 14.55 16.46
CA LEU A 353 -25.15 13.69 15.94
C LEU A 353 -25.36 13.27 14.48
N VAL A 354 -26.38 13.80 13.80
CA VAL A 354 -26.45 13.66 12.36
C VAL A 354 -25.19 14.27 11.74
N ILE A 355 -24.51 13.54 10.90
CA ILE A 355 -23.21 13.91 10.33
C ILE A 355 -23.23 15.32 9.72
N THR A 356 -24.36 15.70 9.11
CA THR A 356 -24.59 17.06 8.55
C THR A 356 -24.48 18.14 9.63
N LYS A 357 -25.00 17.88 10.84
CA LYS A 357 -24.93 18.85 11.95
C LYS A 357 -23.53 18.93 12.55
N LEU A 358 -22.80 17.81 12.60
CA LEU A 358 -21.39 17.78 13.01
C LEU A 358 -20.55 18.61 12.02
N PHE A 359 -20.74 18.44 10.72
CA PHE A 359 -20.09 19.27 9.72
C PHE A 359 -20.45 20.74 9.86
N GLN A 360 -21.74 21.06 10.05
CA GLN A 360 -22.17 22.44 10.23
C GLN A 360 -21.50 23.11 11.44
N LYS A 361 -21.37 22.40 12.56
CA LYS A 361 -20.66 22.91 13.75
C LYS A 361 -19.18 23.10 13.47
N LYS A 362 -18.54 22.16 12.75
CA LYS A 362 -17.12 22.26 12.37
C LYS A 362 -16.89 23.47 11.46
N ILE A 363 -17.73 23.66 10.46
CA ILE A 363 -17.69 24.84 9.56
C ILE A 363 -17.79 26.13 10.36
N ASN A 364 -18.72 26.21 11.30
CA ASN A 364 -18.87 27.40 12.16
C ASN A 364 -17.61 27.65 13.02
N SER A 365 -17.02 26.58 13.57
CA SER A 365 -15.78 26.68 14.36
C SER A 365 -14.59 27.15 13.53
N VAL A 366 -14.46 26.65 12.30
CA VAL A 366 -13.39 27.09 11.37
C VAL A 366 -13.62 28.55 10.96
N GLU A 367 -14.85 28.95 10.67
CA GLU A 367 -15.22 30.32 10.35
C GLU A 367 -14.88 31.31 11.48
N GLU A 368 -15.18 30.93 12.72
CA GLU A 368 -14.84 31.75 13.91
C GLU A 368 -13.31 31.86 14.07
N SER A 369 -12.58 30.78 13.86
CA SER A 369 -11.11 30.79 13.94
C SER A 369 -10.50 31.67 12.87
N TYR A 370 -10.99 31.60 11.64
CA TYR A 370 -10.57 32.44 10.53
C TYR A 370 -10.81 33.93 10.81
N ARG A 371 -12.01 34.30 11.26
CA ARG A 371 -12.33 35.70 11.63
C ARG A 371 -11.43 36.27 12.72
N LYS A 372 -11.03 35.43 13.67
CA LYS A 372 -10.10 35.84 14.72
C LYS A 372 -8.71 36.12 14.22
N GLN A 373 -8.24 35.36 13.20
CA GLN A 373 -6.92 35.54 12.58
C GLN A 373 -6.87 36.79 11.71
N GLU A 374 -7.86 37.00 10.85
CA GLU A 374 -7.88 38.08 9.87
C GLU A 374 -8.35 39.44 10.44
N LYS A 375 -8.76 39.48 11.71
CA LYS A 375 -9.35 40.69 12.33
C LYS A 375 -10.52 41.32 11.53
N GLU A 376 -11.18 40.51 10.72
CA GLU A 376 -12.27 40.99 9.88
C GLU A 376 -13.55 41.20 10.64
N THR A 377 -14.14 42.40 10.44
CA THR A 377 -15.45 42.80 10.99
C THR A 377 -16.61 42.42 10.07
N ASN A 378 -16.36 41.78 8.93
CA ASN A 378 -17.38 41.47 7.94
C ASN A 378 -18.31 40.35 8.44
N GLN A 379 -19.63 40.62 8.48
CA GLN A 379 -20.62 39.67 8.97
C GLN A 379 -20.92 38.51 8.01
N GLN A 380 -20.42 38.55 6.80
CA GLN A 380 -20.69 37.51 5.81
C GLN A 380 -19.78 36.29 6.02
N SER A 381 -20.40 35.12 6.14
CA SER A 381 -19.69 33.85 6.27
C SER A 381 -19.02 33.47 4.96
N MET A 382 -17.72 33.71 4.84
CA MET A 382 -16.95 33.47 3.61
C MET A 382 -16.85 31.97 3.32
N ILE A 383 -16.52 31.15 4.31
CA ILE A 383 -16.40 29.70 4.14
C ILE A 383 -17.73 29.08 3.70
N LYS A 384 -18.85 29.51 4.31
CA LYS A 384 -20.18 29.05 3.89
C LYS A 384 -20.48 29.45 2.43
N THR A 385 -20.12 30.66 2.04
CA THR A 385 -20.34 31.14 0.66
C THR A 385 -19.55 30.31 -0.34
N ILE A 386 -18.29 30.00 -0.05
CA ILE A 386 -17.46 29.12 -0.89
C ILE A 386 -18.09 27.73 -0.98
N LEU A 387 -18.51 27.15 0.12
CA LEU A 387 -19.13 25.81 0.16
C LEU A 387 -20.47 25.77 -0.61
N VAL A 388 -21.29 26.82 -0.52
CA VAL A 388 -22.53 26.92 -1.28
C VAL A 388 -22.25 27.02 -2.79
N ASN A 389 -21.23 27.81 -3.19
CA ASN A 389 -20.83 27.89 -4.59
C ASN A 389 -20.33 26.54 -5.11
N ILE A 390 -19.48 25.84 -4.37
CA ILE A 390 -19.02 24.48 -4.70
C ILE A 390 -20.21 23.54 -4.85
N ALA A 391 -21.14 23.54 -3.91
CA ALA A 391 -22.33 22.69 -3.95
C ALA A 391 -23.21 23.01 -5.17
N THR A 392 -23.35 24.28 -5.52
CA THR A 392 -24.11 24.72 -6.69
C THR A 392 -23.44 24.28 -7.99
N LEU A 393 -22.13 24.41 -8.08
CA LEU A 393 -21.37 23.94 -9.25
C LEU A 393 -21.47 22.41 -9.41
N LEU A 394 -21.41 21.65 -8.31
CA LEU A 394 -21.57 20.19 -8.31
C LEU A 394 -22.96 19.73 -8.78
N THR A 395 -24.02 20.55 -8.64
CA THR A 395 -25.32 20.21 -9.21
C THR A 395 -25.35 20.26 -10.74
N ASN A 396 -24.44 21.01 -11.33
CA ASN A 396 -24.34 21.22 -12.77
C ASN A 396 -23.22 20.42 -13.44
N LYS A 397 -22.21 20.00 -12.64
CA LYS A 397 -21.06 19.23 -13.11
C LYS A 397 -20.83 18.05 -12.14
N ASN A 398 -20.65 16.87 -12.65
CA ASN A 398 -20.37 15.69 -11.84
C ASN A 398 -19.01 15.75 -11.12
N GLU A 399 -18.09 16.56 -11.65
CA GLU A 399 -16.75 16.77 -11.11
C GLU A 399 -16.35 18.23 -11.23
N LEU A 400 -15.64 18.74 -10.20
CA LEU A 400 -15.12 20.10 -10.17
C LEU A 400 -13.59 20.09 -10.07
N THR A 401 -12.97 20.96 -10.86
CA THR A 401 -11.57 21.31 -10.70
C THR A 401 -11.42 22.55 -9.80
N PHE A 402 -10.21 22.82 -9.30
CA PHE A 402 -9.92 24.07 -8.60
C PHE A 402 -10.18 25.28 -9.51
N GLU A 403 -9.83 25.19 -10.80
CA GLU A 403 -10.07 26.24 -11.78
C GLU A 403 -11.57 26.53 -11.98
N ASP A 404 -12.43 25.52 -11.97
CA ASP A 404 -13.89 25.72 -12.02
C ASP A 404 -14.36 26.55 -10.84
N ILE A 405 -13.89 26.24 -9.64
CA ILE A 405 -14.26 26.95 -8.42
C ILE A 405 -13.70 28.38 -8.44
N PHE A 406 -12.46 28.54 -8.87
CA PHE A 406 -11.80 29.83 -8.94
C PHE A 406 -12.46 30.76 -9.96
N ASN A 407 -12.72 30.26 -11.17
CA ASN A 407 -13.30 31.06 -12.25
C ASN A 407 -14.75 31.50 -11.99
N GLU A 408 -15.53 30.66 -11.29
CA GLU A 408 -16.93 30.96 -10.95
C GLU A 408 -17.06 31.74 -9.63
N SER A 409 -15.95 31.94 -8.91
CA SER A 409 -15.95 32.67 -7.65
C SER A 409 -15.88 34.19 -7.89
N ARG A 410 -16.55 34.97 -7.01
CA ARG A 410 -16.47 36.44 -7.04
C ARG A 410 -15.10 36.89 -6.45
N GLU A 411 -14.68 38.12 -6.85
CA GLU A 411 -13.38 38.67 -6.47
C GLU A 411 -12.98 38.56 -5.01
N PRO A 412 -13.84 38.82 -4.00
CA PRO A 412 -13.42 38.62 -2.61
C PRO A 412 -13.03 37.19 -2.26
N ILE A 413 -13.60 36.19 -2.99
CA ILE A 413 -13.30 34.77 -2.79
C ILE A 413 -12.02 34.39 -3.54
N LYS A 414 -11.82 34.96 -4.74
CA LYS A 414 -10.60 34.69 -5.54
C LYS A 414 -9.34 35.07 -4.79
N SER A 415 -9.30 36.24 -4.16
CA SER A 415 -8.13 36.71 -3.40
C SER A 415 -7.78 35.84 -2.17
N HIS A 416 -8.71 34.98 -1.74
CA HIS A 416 -8.47 34.02 -0.64
C HIS A 416 -8.20 32.61 -1.12
N LEU A 417 -8.46 32.31 -2.40
CA LEU A 417 -8.12 31.02 -3.04
C LEU A 417 -6.70 31.05 -3.63
N GLU A 418 -6.16 32.24 -3.90
CA GLU A 418 -4.74 32.46 -4.27
C GLU A 418 -3.83 32.30 -3.05
#